data_07ff5b6a630bcf91b43b4f006ee7cb59
#
_entry.id   07ff5b6a630bcf91b43b4f006ee7cb59
#
_cell.length_a   1.000
_cell.length_b   1.000
_cell.length_c   1.000
_cell.angle_alpha   90.00
_cell.angle_beta   90.00
_cell.angle_gamma   90.00
#
_symmetry.space_group_name_H-M   'P 1'
#
loop_
_entity.id
_entity.type
_entity.pdbx_description
1 polymer ?
#
loop_
_entity_poly.entity_id
_entity_poly.type
_entity_poly.pdbx_seq_one_letter_code
_entity_poly.pdbx_strand_id
1 'polypeptide(L)'
;MSALNRELDSERGLTAAVARAHYLEDRSRVEIAEMFEISRFKVARLLTRAREEGIVTIGIHDGGLPDPVLATRLGERLGLRRCEVIRSHGDDDNVRTQVGYAAASLLSETLVPDEVLGVAWGRTLTATASQLEYLPPVSIVQLTGVVSNDIASSPIEVARQASRTSGGKVYPIFAPLFVEDRDVAASLRSHPDIRAAIDLFPAVTTALLSIGAWNPRDTQIREAMPPDVLEVAESGGYVADIAGILLKADGTPVDPNFQDRCINIHFDQLLAIPRIVCVAAGASKAEAVLAISRAGLLTELVADHVLAEAIFATDDA
;
A
#
# COMPACT_ATOMS: atom_id res chain seq x y z
N MET A 1 -9.43 15.33 -46.09
CA MET A 1 -8.43 14.54 -45.34
C MET A 1 -8.90 14.47 -43.91
N SER A 2 -9.23 13.26 -43.41
CA SER A 2 -9.82 13.00 -42.11
C SER A 2 -8.80 13.33 -40.97
N ALA A 3 -9.30 13.67 -39.77
CA ALA A 3 -8.48 13.87 -38.57
C ALA A 3 -7.55 12.68 -38.30
N LEU A 4 -7.98 11.48 -38.61
CA LEU A 4 -7.23 10.22 -38.52
C LEU A 4 -5.94 10.24 -39.38
N ASN A 5 -5.94 10.86 -40.58
CA ASN A 5 -4.76 10.95 -41.42
C ASN A 5 -3.72 11.94 -40.87
N ARG A 6 -4.13 12.96 -40.11
CA ARG A 6 -3.18 13.92 -39.49
C ARG A 6 -2.48 13.37 -38.25
N GLU A 7 -3.10 12.44 -37.53
CA GLU A 7 -2.45 11.73 -36.41
C GLU A 7 -1.39 10.75 -36.88
N LEU A 8 -1.61 10.08 -38.02
CA LEU A 8 -0.63 9.16 -38.61
C LEU A 8 0.58 9.87 -39.25
N ASP A 9 0.44 11.15 -39.62
CA ASP A 9 1.51 11.96 -40.18
C ASP A 9 2.60 12.37 -39.14
N SER A 10 2.35 12.21 -37.84
CA SER A 10 3.37 12.37 -36.80
C SER A 10 4.01 11.03 -36.48
N GLU A 11 5.35 11.02 -36.29
CA GLU A 11 6.08 9.81 -35.92
C GLU A 11 5.53 9.16 -34.63
N ARG A 12 5.05 9.99 -33.69
CA ARG A 12 4.39 9.53 -32.45
C ARG A 12 3.03 8.90 -32.73
N GLY A 13 2.24 9.46 -33.64
CA GLY A 13 0.95 8.90 -34.07
C GLY A 13 1.13 7.53 -34.73
N LEU A 14 2.09 7.40 -35.64
CA LEU A 14 2.43 6.12 -36.26
C LEU A 14 2.92 5.10 -35.22
N THR A 15 3.72 5.53 -34.24
CA THR A 15 4.18 4.66 -33.13
C THR A 15 2.99 4.13 -32.33
N ALA A 16 2.03 4.99 -31.99
CA ALA A 16 0.83 4.59 -31.25
C ALA A 16 -0.08 3.65 -32.07
N ALA A 17 -0.26 3.91 -33.37
CA ALA A 17 -1.06 3.07 -34.24
C ALA A 17 -0.46 1.66 -34.42
N VAL A 18 0.85 1.58 -34.64
CA VAL A 18 1.60 0.31 -34.72
C VAL A 18 1.51 -0.46 -33.40
N ALA A 19 1.63 0.23 -32.27
CA ALA A 19 1.52 -0.38 -30.94
C ALA A 19 0.09 -0.92 -30.70
N ARG A 20 -0.94 -0.17 -31.05
CA ARG A 20 -2.34 -0.62 -30.93
C ARG A 20 -2.60 -1.88 -31.76
N ALA A 21 -2.18 -1.90 -33.01
CA ALA A 21 -2.33 -3.05 -33.88
C ALA A 21 -1.64 -4.30 -33.32
N HIS A 22 -0.48 -4.12 -32.68
CA HIS A 22 0.27 -5.25 -32.11
C HIS A 22 -0.30 -5.75 -30.78
N TYR A 23 -0.56 -4.84 -29.82
CA TYR A 23 -0.89 -5.22 -28.44
C TYR A 23 -2.39 -5.37 -28.16
N LEU A 24 -3.25 -4.72 -28.95
CA LEU A 24 -4.71 -4.77 -28.76
C LEU A 24 -5.44 -5.55 -29.85
N GLU A 25 -4.87 -5.64 -31.05
CA GLU A 25 -5.47 -6.33 -32.19
C GLU A 25 -4.76 -7.64 -32.55
N ASP A 26 -3.75 -8.04 -31.75
CA ASP A 26 -2.93 -9.25 -31.92
C ASP A 26 -2.33 -9.42 -33.33
N ARG A 27 -2.09 -8.31 -34.04
CA ARG A 27 -1.48 -8.35 -35.37
C ARG A 27 0.01 -8.71 -35.29
N SER A 28 0.40 -9.58 -36.18
CA SER A 28 1.83 -9.91 -36.35
C SER A 28 2.60 -8.73 -36.94
N ARG A 29 3.91 -8.68 -36.71
CA ARG A 29 4.80 -7.64 -37.28
C ARG A 29 4.78 -7.63 -38.81
N VAL A 30 4.42 -8.72 -39.46
CA VAL A 30 4.30 -8.83 -40.91
C VAL A 30 3.03 -8.13 -41.39
N GLU A 31 1.89 -8.44 -40.80
CA GLU A 31 0.61 -7.81 -41.10
C GLU A 31 0.64 -6.30 -40.86
N ILE A 32 1.29 -5.87 -39.75
CA ILE A 32 1.47 -4.45 -39.43
C ILE A 32 2.35 -3.76 -40.48
N ALA A 33 3.43 -4.41 -40.93
CA ALA A 33 4.30 -3.88 -41.97
C ALA A 33 3.55 -3.66 -43.29
N GLU A 34 2.68 -4.59 -43.66
CA GLU A 34 1.82 -4.48 -44.83
C GLU A 34 0.73 -3.39 -44.66
N MET A 35 0.06 -3.36 -43.51
CA MET A 35 -1.01 -2.41 -43.19
C MET A 35 -0.55 -0.95 -43.23
N PHE A 36 0.67 -0.66 -42.74
CA PHE A 36 1.22 0.70 -42.68
C PHE A 36 2.23 1.00 -43.79
N GLU A 37 2.43 0.08 -44.74
CA GLU A 37 3.39 0.19 -45.86
C GLU A 37 4.84 0.51 -45.38
N ILE A 38 5.25 -0.12 -44.29
CA ILE A 38 6.59 0.05 -43.68
C ILE A 38 7.32 -1.28 -43.56
N SER A 39 8.64 -1.24 -43.38
CA SER A 39 9.42 -2.46 -43.18
C SER A 39 9.19 -3.09 -41.81
N ARG A 40 9.29 -4.42 -41.71
CA ARG A 40 9.22 -5.17 -40.42
C ARG A 40 10.26 -4.68 -39.40
N PHE A 41 11.42 -4.22 -39.86
CA PHE A 41 12.43 -3.60 -38.99
C PHE A 41 11.95 -2.28 -38.41
N LYS A 42 11.23 -1.46 -39.22
CA LYS A 42 10.61 -0.21 -38.73
C LYS A 42 9.52 -0.50 -37.73
N VAL A 43 8.66 -1.52 -37.94
CA VAL A 43 7.67 -1.97 -36.95
C VAL A 43 8.33 -2.33 -35.60
N ALA A 44 9.38 -3.17 -35.63
CA ALA A 44 10.10 -3.54 -34.43
C ALA A 44 10.65 -2.34 -33.66
N ARG A 45 11.26 -1.38 -34.38
CA ARG A 45 11.80 -0.14 -33.78
C ARG A 45 10.71 0.74 -33.19
N LEU A 46 9.56 0.86 -33.86
CA LEU A 46 8.41 1.63 -33.35
C LEU A 46 7.80 0.97 -32.09
N LEU A 47 7.71 -0.36 -32.03
CA LEU A 47 7.27 -1.07 -30.83
C LEU A 47 8.22 -0.91 -29.65
N THR A 48 9.52 -0.91 -29.88
CA THR A 48 10.52 -0.62 -28.83
C THR A 48 10.37 0.82 -28.34
N ARG A 49 10.27 1.77 -29.27
CA ARG A 49 10.07 3.18 -28.96
C ARG A 49 8.76 3.44 -28.21
N ALA A 50 7.68 2.74 -28.57
CA ALA A 50 6.40 2.85 -27.86
C ALA A 50 6.52 2.52 -26.37
N ARG A 51 7.39 1.57 -26.01
CA ARG A 51 7.70 1.23 -24.61
C ARG A 51 8.61 2.27 -23.95
N GLU A 52 9.65 2.68 -24.64
CA GLU A 52 10.62 3.69 -24.15
C GLU A 52 9.95 5.05 -23.90
N GLU A 53 9.03 5.47 -24.76
CA GLU A 53 8.28 6.73 -24.62
C GLU A 53 7.02 6.62 -23.74
N GLY A 54 6.74 5.45 -23.13
CA GLY A 54 5.58 5.24 -22.27
C GLY A 54 4.23 5.26 -23.01
N ILE A 55 4.23 5.14 -24.36
CA ILE A 55 2.99 4.98 -25.16
C ILE A 55 2.34 3.62 -24.89
N VAL A 56 3.18 2.61 -24.59
CA VAL A 56 2.77 1.28 -24.15
C VAL A 56 3.43 1.01 -22.82
N THR A 57 2.61 0.71 -21.82
CA THR A 57 3.05 0.19 -20.52
C THR A 57 2.57 -1.26 -20.40
N ILE A 58 3.47 -2.21 -20.18
CA ILE A 58 3.14 -3.62 -19.98
C ILE A 58 3.34 -3.91 -18.50
N GLY A 59 2.25 -4.21 -17.81
CA GLY A 59 2.28 -4.74 -16.45
C GLY A 59 2.14 -6.26 -16.49
N ILE A 60 3.04 -6.97 -15.79
CA ILE A 60 2.91 -8.41 -15.56
C ILE A 60 2.45 -8.57 -14.12
N HIS A 61 1.21 -9.00 -13.95
CA HIS A 61 0.60 -9.22 -12.64
C HIS A 61 0.60 -10.72 -12.35
N ASP A 62 1.74 -11.26 -11.92
CA ASP A 62 1.87 -12.69 -11.65
C ASP A 62 1.58 -13.08 -10.19
N GLY A 63 1.34 -12.11 -9.32
CA GLY A 63 0.95 -12.33 -7.92
C GLY A 63 1.99 -13.05 -7.04
N GLY A 64 3.14 -13.45 -7.61
CA GLY A 64 4.08 -14.32 -6.93
C GLY A 64 3.54 -15.75 -6.71
N LEU A 65 4.36 -16.63 -6.14
CA LEU A 65 3.96 -18.01 -5.84
C LEU A 65 3.63 -18.16 -4.35
N PRO A 66 2.42 -18.59 -3.96
CA PRO A 66 2.09 -18.86 -2.57
C PRO A 66 3.05 -19.89 -1.94
N ASP A 67 3.49 -19.64 -0.70
CA ASP A 67 4.26 -20.58 0.12
C ASP A 67 3.47 -20.95 1.38
N PRO A 68 2.54 -21.92 1.29
CA PRO A 68 1.67 -22.29 2.40
C PRO A 68 2.43 -22.92 3.57
N VAL A 69 3.59 -23.54 3.33
CA VAL A 69 4.41 -24.12 4.39
C VAL A 69 5.04 -23.02 5.24
N LEU A 70 5.65 -22.04 4.59
CA LEU A 70 6.25 -20.90 5.30
C LEU A 70 5.19 -20.04 5.96
N ALA A 71 4.02 -19.85 5.32
CA ALA A 71 2.86 -19.14 5.87
C ALA A 71 2.35 -19.80 7.16
N THR A 72 2.18 -21.13 7.19
CA THR A 72 1.76 -21.85 8.38
C THR A 72 2.75 -21.67 9.53
N ARG A 73 4.04 -21.88 9.27
CA ARG A 73 5.11 -21.73 10.28
C ARG A 73 5.17 -20.30 10.84
N LEU A 74 5.07 -19.29 9.96
CA LEU A 74 5.11 -17.89 10.38
C LEU A 74 3.85 -17.52 11.18
N GLY A 75 2.68 -17.99 10.75
CA GLY A 75 1.41 -17.80 11.45
C GLY A 75 1.42 -18.38 12.86
N GLU A 76 1.91 -19.61 13.03
CA GLU A 76 2.06 -20.25 14.33
C GLU A 76 3.03 -19.49 15.24
N ARG A 77 4.18 -19.05 14.70
CA ARG A 77 5.18 -18.29 15.43
C ARG A 77 4.67 -16.96 15.97
N LEU A 78 3.90 -16.24 15.15
CA LEU A 78 3.39 -14.91 15.49
C LEU A 78 1.97 -14.97 16.14
N GLY A 79 1.37 -16.15 16.28
CA GLY A 79 0.03 -16.32 16.84
C GLY A 79 -1.06 -15.71 15.98
N LEU A 80 -0.92 -15.72 14.64
CA LEU A 80 -1.83 -15.08 13.71
C LEU A 80 -3.06 -15.94 13.42
N ARG A 81 -4.19 -15.28 13.16
CA ARG A 81 -5.42 -15.95 12.67
C ARG A 81 -5.25 -16.42 11.22
N ARG A 82 -4.54 -15.62 10.42
CA ARG A 82 -4.23 -15.93 9.02
C ARG A 82 -2.86 -15.34 8.66
N CYS A 83 -2.10 -16.10 7.90
CA CYS A 83 -0.83 -15.66 7.35
C CYS A 83 -0.76 -16.10 5.88
N GLU A 84 -0.36 -15.20 5.01
CA GLU A 84 -0.06 -15.50 3.61
C GLU A 84 1.37 -15.10 3.32
N VAL A 85 2.14 -16.04 2.79
CA VAL A 85 3.51 -15.79 2.35
C VAL A 85 3.62 -16.12 0.88
N ILE A 86 4.23 -15.20 0.13
CA ILE A 86 4.48 -15.39 -1.30
C ILE A 86 5.98 -15.42 -1.57
N ARG A 87 6.40 -16.30 -2.48
CA ARG A 87 7.73 -16.25 -3.09
C ARG A 87 7.73 -15.17 -4.15
N SER A 88 8.19 -14.01 -3.75
CA SER A 88 8.30 -12.85 -4.60
C SER A 88 9.60 -12.86 -5.39
N HIS A 89 9.66 -12.08 -6.49
CA HIS A 89 10.84 -11.89 -7.32
C HIS A 89 10.83 -10.51 -7.97
N GLY A 90 11.99 -10.10 -8.49
CA GLY A 90 12.17 -8.80 -9.11
C GLY A 90 12.70 -7.76 -8.14
N ASP A 91 12.51 -6.50 -8.47
CA ASP A 91 12.86 -5.37 -7.62
C ASP A 91 11.81 -5.11 -6.53
N ASP A 92 12.08 -4.14 -5.68
CA ASP A 92 11.21 -3.78 -4.57
C ASP A 92 9.77 -3.41 -4.98
N ASP A 93 9.59 -2.78 -6.15
CA ASP A 93 8.27 -2.39 -6.63
C ASP A 93 7.49 -3.61 -7.15
N ASN A 94 8.18 -4.54 -7.81
CA ASN A 94 7.61 -5.83 -8.19
C ASN A 94 7.18 -6.63 -6.95
N VAL A 95 8.05 -6.71 -5.94
CA VAL A 95 7.74 -7.41 -4.67
C VAL A 95 6.51 -6.78 -3.99
N ARG A 96 6.45 -5.44 -3.90
CA ARG A 96 5.27 -4.75 -3.34
C ARG A 96 4.00 -5.02 -4.14
N THR A 97 4.11 -5.09 -5.46
CA THR A 97 2.96 -5.41 -6.34
C THR A 97 2.45 -6.82 -6.10
N GLN A 98 3.35 -7.80 -5.96
CA GLN A 98 3.00 -9.20 -5.70
C GLN A 98 2.37 -9.40 -4.31
N VAL A 99 2.95 -8.78 -3.26
CA VAL A 99 2.34 -8.76 -1.91
C VAL A 99 1.00 -8.04 -1.94
N GLY A 100 0.92 -6.93 -2.67
CA GLY A 100 -0.31 -6.17 -2.84
C GLY A 100 -1.42 -6.98 -3.51
N TYR A 101 -1.09 -7.76 -4.53
CA TYR A 101 -2.04 -8.66 -5.19
C TYR A 101 -2.59 -9.72 -4.23
N ALA A 102 -1.73 -10.38 -3.46
CA ALA A 102 -2.16 -11.37 -2.46
C ALA A 102 -3.08 -10.72 -1.41
N ALA A 103 -2.73 -9.53 -0.92
CA ALA A 103 -3.56 -8.80 0.04
C ALA A 103 -4.91 -8.35 -0.56
N ALA A 104 -4.95 -7.92 -1.82
CA ALA A 104 -6.17 -7.57 -2.52
C ALA A 104 -7.09 -8.79 -2.68
N SER A 105 -6.55 -9.95 -3.06
CA SER A 105 -7.28 -11.21 -3.15
C SER A 105 -7.86 -11.60 -1.79
N LEU A 106 -7.04 -11.55 -0.72
CA LEU A 106 -7.47 -11.82 0.65
C LEU A 106 -8.67 -10.95 1.06
N LEU A 107 -8.61 -9.65 0.81
CA LEU A 107 -9.70 -8.73 1.14
C LEU A 107 -10.96 -9.02 0.33
N SER A 108 -10.81 -9.27 -0.97
CA SER A 108 -11.93 -9.59 -1.87
C SER A 108 -12.66 -10.87 -1.47
N GLU A 109 -11.94 -11.85 -0.94
CA GLU A 109 -12.49 -13.14 -0.50
C GLU A 109 -13.14 -13.08 0.89
N THR A 110 -12.69 -12.15 1.75
CA THR A 110 -13.00 -12.23 3.18
C THR A 110 -13.81 -11.07 3.74
N LEU A 111 -13.81 -9.91 3.08
CA LEU A 111 -14.71 -8.82 3.47
C LEU A 111 -16.15 -9.16 3.13
N VAL A 112 -17.05 -8.74 3.99
CA VAL A 112 -18.49 -8.91 3.79
C VAL A 112 -19.19 -7.55 3.68
N PRO A 113 -20.39 -7.48 3.06
CA PRO A 113 -21.14 -6.22 2.99
C PRO A 113 -21.36 -5.58 4.36
N ASP A 114 -21.43 -4.24 4.37
CA ASP A 114 -21.67 -3.40 5.54
C ASP A 114 -20.53 -3.33 6.55
N GLU A 115 -19.38 -3.97 6.30
CA GLU A 115 -18.18 -3.75 7.11
C GLU A 115 -17.64 -2.33 6.98
N VAL A 116 -16.86 -1.91 7.98
CA VAL A 116 -16.11 -0.66 7.98
C VAL A 116 -14.62 -0.99 7.85
N LEU A 117 -14.05 -0.67 6.69
CA LEU A 117 -12.64 -0.88 6.39
C LEU A 117 -11.82 0.38 6.72
N GLY A 118 -10.96 0.27 7.73
CA GLY A 118 -9.97 1.28 8.06
C GLY A 118 -8.73 1.15 7.17
N VAL A 119 -8.22 2.28 6.63
CA VAL A 119 -7.02 2.31 5.80
C VAL A 119 -6.05 3.40 6.23
N ALA A 120 -4.76 3.18 5.98
CA ALA A 120 -3.70 4.16 6.22
C ALA A 120 -2.88 4.40 4.94
N TRP A 121 -1.66 4.93 5.08
CA TRP A 121 -0.73 5.15 3.96
C TRP A 121 0.25 3.99 3.81
N GLY A 122 0.96 3.95 2.68
CA GLY A 122 2.09 3.08 2.47
C GLY A 122 2.22 2.60 1.02
N ARG A 123 3.45 2.45 0.55
CA ARG A 123 3.74 1.97 -0.81
C ARG A 123 3.11 0.62 -1.10
N THR A 124 3.18 -0.31 -0.14
CA THR A 124 2.54 -1.63 -0.28
C THR A 124 1.01 -1.53 -0.22
N LEU A 125 0.45 -0.59 0.57
CA LEU A 125 -1.01 -0.35 0.59
C LEU A 125 -1.50 0.23 -0.73
N THR A 126 -0.75 1.14 -1.33
CA THR A 126 -1.07 1.67 -2.66
C THR A 126 -1.01 0.56 -3.71
N ALA A 127 0.02 -0.30 -3.65
CA ALA A 127 0.10 -1.47 -4.51
C ALA A 127 -1.12 -2.39 -4.30
N THR A 128 -1.51 -2.66 -3.05
CA THR A 128 -2.72 -3.45 -2.74
C THR A 128 -3.98 -2.80 -3.33
N ALA A 129 -4.17 -1.50 -3.10
CA ALA A 129 -5.34 -0.78 -3.58
C ALA A 129 -5.44 -0.78 -5.12
N SER A 130 -4.30 -0.73 -5.82
CA SER A 130 -4.25 -0.80 -7.29
C SER A 130 -4.61 -2.18 -7.86
N GLN A 131 -4.52 -3.23 -7.06
CA GLN A 131 -4.86 -4.61 -7.43
C GLN A 131 -6.29 -5.01 -7.01
N LEU A 132 -7.03 -4.12 -6.36
CA LEU A 132 -8.42 -4.38 -5.99
C LEU A 132 -9.31 -4.38 -7.22
N GLU A 133 -9.78 -5.54 -7.64
CA GLU A 133 -10.74 -5.69 -8.74
C GLU A 133 -12.18 -5.67 -8.23
N TYR A 134 -12.41 -6.21 -7.04
CA TYR A 134 -13.71 -6.29 -6.41
C TYR A 134 -13.59 -6.15 -4.89
N LEU A 135 -14.50 -5.39 -4.30
CA LEU A 135 -14.82 -5.41 -2.88
C LEU A 135 -16.34 -5.41 -2.71
N PRO A 136 -16.89 -6.08 -1.67
CA PRO A 136 -18.29 -5.90 -1.33
C PRO A 136 -18.56 -4.44 -0.94
N PRO A 137 -19.83 -4.00 -0.89
CA PRO A 137 -20.18 -2.66 -0.41
C PRO A 137 -19.76 -2.48 1.05
N VAL A 138 -18.63 -1.79 1.29
CA VAL A 138 -18.07 -1.49 2.62
C VAL A 138 -17.81 0.00 2.75
N SER A 139 -17.97 0.56 3.94
CA SER A 139 -17.54 1.93 4.24
C SER A 139 -16.02 1.98 4.40
N ILE A 140 -15.39 3.00 3.83
CA ILE A 140 -13.93 3.19 3.91
C ILE A 140 -13.64 4.35 4.86
N VAL A 141 -12.85 4.10 5.90
CA VAL A 141 -12.42 5.11 6.87
C VAL A 141 -10.92 5.27 6.80
N GLN A 142 -10.48 6.51 6.57
CA GLN A 142 -9.08 6.85 6.70
C GLN A 142 -8.72 6.95 8.18
N LEU A 143 -7.71 6.20 8.63
CA LEU A 143 -7.31 6.12 10.04
C LEU A 143 -6.27 7.16 10.45
N THR A 144 -5.73 7.89 9.48
CA THR A 144 -4.59 8.80 9.69
C THR A 144 -4.71 10.05 8.84
N GLY A 145 -4.14 11.15 9.32
CA GLY A 145 -3.85 12.31 8.49
C GLY A 145 -2.83 11.98 7.40
N VAL A 146 -2.54 12.95 6.54
CA VAL A 146 -1.63 12.80 5.40
C VAL A 146 -0.18 12.88 5.88
N VAL A 147 0.64 11.96 5.41
CA VAL A 147 2.09 11.92 5.60
C VAL A 147 2.74 12.33 4.29
N SER A 148 3.65 13.32 4.35
CA SER A 148 4.53 13.66 3.24
C SER A 148 3.88 14.21 1.95
N ASN A 149 4.72 14.68 1.06
CA ASN A 149 4.35 15.26 -0.24
C ASN A 149 4.10 14.21 -1.34
N ASP A 150 4.23 12.91 -1.03
CA ASP A 150 3.95 11.84 -1.99
C ASP A 150 2.45 11.50 -1.99
N ILE A 151 1.74 12.12 -2.94
CA ILE A 151 0.30 11.90 -3.13
C ILE A 151 0.01 10.45 -3.55
N ALA A 152 0.92 9.81 -4.28
CA ALA A 152 0.71 8.47 -4.82
C ALA A 152 0.64 7.39 -3.73
N SER A 153 1.37 7.56 -2.63
CA SER A 153 1.33 6.64 -1.47
C SER A 153 0.49 7.19 -0.30
N SER A 154 -0.34 8.22 -0.55
CA SER A 154 -1.15 8.85 0.48
C SER A 154 -2.34 7.98 0.90
N PRO A 155 -2.82 8.12 2.16
CA PRO A 155 -3.99 7.39 2.63
C PRO A 155 -5.27 7.78 1.86
N ILE A 156 -5.32 8.98 1.29
CA ILE A 156 -6.43 9.45 0.45
C ILE A 156 -6.51 8.63 -0.84
N GLU A 157 -5.36 8.33 -1.47
CA GLU A 157 -5.32 7.53 -2.69
C GLU A 157 -5.76 6.09 -2.43
N VAL A 158 -5.28 5.48 -1.35
CA VAL A 158 -5.71 4.13 -0.91
C VAL A 158 -7.23 4.11 -0.68
N ALA A 159 -7.76 5.06 0.08
CA ALA A 159 -9.19 5.15 0.37
C ALA A 159 -10.03 5.39 -0.91
N ARG A 160 -9.55 6.24 -1.82
CA ARG A 160 -10.23 6.53 -3.09
C ARG A 160 -10.32 5.28 -3.98
N GLN A 161 -9.23 4.53 -4.11
CA GLN A 161 -9.23 3.30 -4.91
C GLN A 161 -10.14 2.23 -4.31
N ALA A 162 -10.02 1.97 -3.01
CA ALA A 162 -10.90 1.02 -2.31
C ALA A 162 -12.39 1.37 -2.45
N SER A 163 -12.74 2.66 -2.36
CA SER A 163 -14.12 3.13 -2.54
C SER A 163 -14.63 2.93 -3.97
N ARG A 164 -13.80 3.18 -4.98
CA ARG A 164 -14.20 2.97 -6.38
C ARG A 164 -14.55 1.51 -6.65
N THR A 165 -13.83 0.59 -6.00
CA THR A 165 -14.03 -0.85 -6.17
C THR A 165 -15.22 -1.36 -5.35
N SER A 166 -15.41 -0.86 -4.11
CA SER A 166 -16.50 -1.28 -3.24
C SER A 166 -17.84 -0.57 -3.54
N GLY A 167 -17.80 0.62 -4.16
CA GLY A 167 -18.96 1.51 -4.29
C GLY A 167 -19.41 2.11 -2.95
N GLY A 168 -18.69 1.87 -1.85
CA GLY A 168 -19.05 2.35 -0.52
C GLY A 168 -18.62 3.79 -0.24
N LYS A 169 -19.14 4.32 0.87
CA LYS A 169 -18.86 5.70 1.29
C LYS A 169 -17.44 5.83 1.84
N VAL A 170 -16.76 6.95 1.53
CA VAL A 170 -15.45 7.30 2.08
C VAL A 170 -15.58 8.35 3.16
N TYR A 171 -14.81 8.19 4.22
CA TYR A 171 -14.63 9.14 5.32
C TYR A 171 -13.15 9.53 5.41
N PRO A 172 -12.73 10.56 4.66
CA PRO A 172 -11.34 10.99 4.59
C PRO A 172 -10.95 11.88 5.76
N ILE A 173 -9.64 12.00 6.02
CA ILE A 173 -9.06 12.98 6.95
C ILE A 173 -8.17 13.93 6.15
N PHE A 174 -8.68 15.12 5.84
CA PHE A 174 -7.94 16.18 5.15
C PHE A 174 -7.14 17.03 6.14
N ALA A 175 -6.21 16.40 6.83
CA ALA A 175 -5.32 17.06 7.77
C ALA A 175 -3.92 16.44 7.69
N PRO A 176 -2.84 17.18 8.07
CA PRO A 176 -1.53 16.56 8.23
C PRO A 176 -1.56 15.55 9.39
N LEU A 177 -0.69 14.53 9.32
CA LEU A 177 -0.55 13.56 10.41
C LEU A 177 0.00 14.23 11.67
N PHE A 178 1.03 15.07 11.55
CA PHE A 178 1.66 15.79 12.65
C PHE A 178 1.30 17.26 12.64
N VAL A 179 1.09 17.80 13.83
CA VAL A 179 0.88 19.23 14.05
C VAL A 179 1.82 19.76 15.14
N GLU A 180 1.93 21.07 15.25
CA GLU A 180 2.88 21.75 16.15
C GLU A 180 2.60 21.43 17.62
N ASP A 181 1.32 21.41 18.02
CA ASP A 181 0.94 21.14 19.40
C ASP A 181 -0.42 20.42 19.52
N ARG A 182 -0.75 19.99 20.74
CA ARG A 182 -1.97 19.26 21.09
C ARG A 182 -3.26 20.06 20.88
N ASP A 183 -3.21 21.38 21.04
CA ASP A 183 -4.41 22.23 20.93
C ASP A 183 -4.80 22.42 19.47
N VAL A 184 -3.80 22.51 18.57
CA VAL A 184 -4.02 22.46 17.12
C VAL A 184 -4.59 21.10 16.72
N ALA A 185 -4.05 19.99 17.25
CA ALA A 185 -4.59 18.65 16.99
C ALA A 185 -6.05 18.54 17.46
N ALA A 186 -6.35 18.99 18.67
CA ALA A 186 -7.71 18.97 19.22
C ALA A 186 -8.69 19.80 18.39
N SER A 187 -8.27 20.96 17.93
CA SER A 187 -9.05 21.84 17.05
C SER A 187 -9.36 21.14 15.72
N LEU A 188 -8.36 20.55 15.06
CA LEU A 188 -8.55 19.81 13.81
C LEU A 188 -9.46 18.59 13.99
N ARG A 189 -9.27 17.82 15.05
CA ARG A 189 -10.11 16.64 15.34
C ARG A 189 -11.58 17.02 15.60
N SER A 190 -11.85 18.23 16.09
CA SER A 190 -13.20 18.74 16.31
C SER A 190 -13.88 19.29 15.06
N HIS A 191 -13.11 19.52 13.97
CA HIS A 191 -13.65 20.01 12.71
C HIS A 191 -14.64 18.98 12.12
N PRO A 192 -15.86 19.39 11.69
CA PRO A 192 -16.91 18.47 11.27
C PRO A 192 -16.48 17.43 10.24
N ASP A 193 -15.68 17.82 9.25
CA ASP A 193 -15.25 16.92 8.17
C ASP A 193 -14.25 15.84 8.66
N ILE A 194 -13.38 16.20 9.62
CA ILE A 194 -12.40 15.26 10.21
C ILE A 194 -13.09 14.40 11.25
N ARG A 195 -13.95 15.01 12.08
CA ARG A 195 -14.71 14.33 13.11
C ARG A 195 -15.58 13.21 12.54
N ALA A 196 -16.17 13.39 11.36
CA ALA A 196 -16.96 12.35 10.69
C ALA A 196 -16.18 11.03 10.46
N ALA A 197 -14.86 11.11 10.22
CA ALA A 197 -14.00 9.92 10.13
C ALA A 197 -13.65 9.38 11.53
N ILE A 198 -13.28 10.26 12.47
CA ILE A 198 -12.87 9.87 13.83
C ILE A 198 -14.01 9.20 14.60
N ASP A 199 -15.24 9.70 14.47
CA ASP A 199 -16.42 9.11 15.12
C ASP A 199 -16.75 7.69 14.63
N LEU A 200 -16.18 7.29 13.48
CA LEU A 200 -16.29 5.94 12.94
C LEU A 200 -15.19 4.96 13.39
N PHE A 201 -14.11 5.42 14.03
CA PHE A 201 -13.04 4.53 14.49
C PHE A 201 -13.55 3.37 15.34
N PRO A 202 -14.49 3.55 16.29
CA PRO A 202 -15.04 2.44 17.07
C PRO A 202 -15.87 1.43 16.25
N ALA A 203 -16.32 1.80 15.06
CA ALA A 203 -17.09 0.94 14.16
C ALA A 203 -16.20 0.18 13.14
N VAL A 204 -14.89 0.45 13.10
CA VAL A 204 -13.97 -0.24 12.19
C VAL A 204 -13.91 -1.73 12.55
N THR A 205 -14.31 -2.58 11.61
CA THR A 205 -14.29 -4.04 11.76
C THR A 205 -13.02 -4.68 11.25
N THR A 206 -12.47 -4.09 10.18
CA THR A 206 -11.23 -4.53 9.54
C THR A 206 -10.32 -3.33 9.27
N ALA A 207 -9.06 -3.40 9.63
CA ALA A 207 -8.04 -2.42 9.24
C ALA A 207 -7.04 -3.06 8.28
N LEU A 208 -6.72 -2.37 7.18
CA LEU A 208 -5.66 -2.71 6.24
C LEU A 208 -4.50 -1.74 6.44
N LEU A 209 -3.36 -2.23 6.91
CA LEU A 209 -2.23 -1.42 7.34
C LEU A 209 -0.91 -1.90 6.76
N SER A 210 0.00 -0.96 6.49
CA SER A 210 1.40 -1.25 6.20
C SER A 210 2.24 -1.13 7.47
N ILE A 211 3.37 -1.82 7.46
CA ILE A 211 4.37 -1.78 8.53
C ILE A 211 5.55 -0.94 8.06
N GLY A 212 5.89 0.09 8.82
CA GLY A 212 7.11 0.86 8.67
C GLY A 212 8.21 0.35 9.60
N ALA A 213 9.45 0.20 9.10
CA ALA A 213 10.63 -0.09 9.91
C ALA A 213 11.38 1.19 10.20
N TRP A 214 11.70 1.42 11.47
CA TRP A 214 12.46 2.59 11.90
C TRP A 214 13.95 2.39 11.70
N ASN A 215 14.44 1.19 11.90
CA ASN A 215 15.84 0.81 11.71
C ASN A 215 15.94 -0.64 11.15
N PRO A 216 16.49 -0.87 9.95
CA PRO A 216 16.96 0.12 8.99
C PRO A 216 15.82 1.01 8.48
N ARG A 217 16.16 2.19 8.00
CA ARG A 217 15.19 3.23 7.62
C ARG A 217 14.36 2.81 6.40
N ASP A 218 13.18 2.27 6.66
CA ASP A 218 12.18 1.91 5.63
C ASP A 218 10.78 2.34 6.09
N THR A 219 10.65 3.62 6.47
CA THR A 219 9.39 4.26 6.80
C THR A 219 9.28 5.65 6.19
N GLN A 220 8.08 6.03 5.76
CA GLN A 220 7.77 7.36 5.20
C GLN A 220 7.48 8.40 6.29
N ILE A 221 7.16 7.96 7.51
CA ILE A 221 6.73 8.84 8.59
C ILE A 221 7.84 9.79 9.06
N ARG A 222 9.08 9.34 9.00
CA ARG A 222 10.24 10.09 9.50
C ARG A 222 10.43 11.44 8.80
N GLU A 223 10.26 11.47 7.46
CA GLU A 223 10.43 12.69 6.66
C GLU A 223 9.30 13.71 6.90
N ALA A 224 8.18 13.25 7.43
CA ALA A 224 7.02 14.09 7.73
C ALA A 224 7.03 14.62 9.17
N MET A 225 7.94 14.16 10.02
CA MET A 225 8.02 14.59 11.42
C MET A 225 8.59 16.01 11.55
N PRO A 226 8.00 16.86 12.39
CA PRO A 226 8.66 18.08 12.85
C PRO A 226 10.01 17.76 13.53
N PRO A 227 11.01 18.65 13.46
CA PRO A 227 12.36 18.38 13.97
C PRO A 227 12.40 17.99 15.46
N ASP A 228 11.62 18.63 16.31
CA ASP A 228 11.50 18.34 17.75
C ASP A 228 10.85 16.97 18.00
N VAL A 229 9.90 16.58 17.18
CA VAL A 229 9.25 15.26 17.21
C VAL A 229 10.21 14.17 16.76
N LEU A 230 10.99 14.46 15.71
CA LEU A 230 11.98 13.55 15.18
C LEU A 230 13.10 13.26 16.20
N GLU A 231 13.57 14.28 16.94
CA GLU A 231 14.59 14.12 17.99
C GLU A 231 14.10 13.18 19.10
N VAL A 232 12.84 13.34 19.54
CA VAL A 232 12.21 12.44 20.52
C VAL A 232 12.09 11.02 19.95
N ALA A 233 11.67 10.89 18.70
CA ALA A 233 11.54 9.59 18.06
C ALA A 233 12.89 8.89 17.89
N GLU A 234 13.97 9.60 17.53
CA GLU A 234 15.30 9.03 17.37
C GLU A 234 15.92 8.59 18.70
N SER A 235 15.69 9.35 19.77
CA SER A 235 16.18 9.01 21.11
C SER A 235 15.31 7.95 21.81
N GLY A 236 14.08 7.72 21.35
CA GLY A 236 13.10 6.86 22.02
C GLY A 236 13.31 5.36 21.85
N GLY A 237 14.22 4.92 20.96
CA GLY A 237 14.51 3.50 20.72
C GLY A 237 13.35 2.77 20.01
N TYR A 238 12.62 3.45 19.15
CA TYR A 238 11.55 2.86 18.35
C TYR A 238 12.11 2.06 17.18
N VAL A 239 11.43 0.97 16.84
CA VAL A 239 11.83 0.05 15.77
C VAL A 239 10.75 -0.06 14.69
N ALA A 240 9.50 0.29 15.00
CA ALA A 240 8.36 0.14 14.09
C ALA A 240 7.43 1.34 14.11
N ASP A 241 6.71 1.53 13.00
CA ASP A 241 5.52 2.35 12.96
C ASP A 241 4.35 1.60 12.30
N ILE A 242 3.14 1.85 12.79
CA ILE A 242 1.88 1.36 12.22
C ILE A 242 0.80 2.44 12.41
N ALA A 243 0.21 2.91 11.30
CA ALA A 243 -0.80 3.98 11.31
C ALA A 243 -0.36 5.23 12.11
N GLY A 244 0.93 5.60 12.09
CA GLY A 244 1.49 6.73 12.83
C GLY A 244 1.75 6.48 14.31
N ILE A 245 1.60 5.25 14.77
CA ILE A 245 1.93 4.81 16.11
C ILE A 245 3.35 4.22 16.09
N LEU A 246 4.27 4.81 16.85
CA LEU A 246 5.62 4.30 17.01
C LEU A 246 5.67 3.25 18.11
N LEU A 247 6.43 2.17 17.88
CA LEU A 247 6.57 1.06 18.82
C LEU A 247 8.05 0.75 19.07
N LYS A 248 8.36 0.42 20.34
CA LYS A 248 9.62 -0.17 20.72
C LYS A 248 9.67 -1.66 20.39
N ALA A 249 10.84 -2.26 20.46
CA ALA A 249 11.05 -3.68 20.17
C ALA A 249 10.20 -4.63 21.05
N ASP A 250 9.86 -4.22 22.26
CA ASP A 250 8.97 -4.97 23.17
C ASP A 250 7.47 -4.79 22.87
N GLY A 251 7.12 -3.96 21.90
CA GLY A 251 5.74 -3.63 21.52
C GLY A 251 5.15 -2.45 22.31
N THR A 252 5.93 -1.81 23.20
CA THR A 252 5.46 -0.64 23.94
C THR A 252 5.24 0.55 22.98
N PRO A 253 4.06 1.21 23.00
CA PRO A 253 3.80 2.37 22.15
C PRO A 253 4.56 3.61 22.63
N VAL A 254 4.63 4.58 21.71
CA VAL A 254 5.16 5.92 21.99
C VAL A 254 4.40 6.61 23.13
N ASP A 255 5.09 7.53 23.80
CA ASP A 255 4.49 8.39 24.83
C ASP A 255 3.16 9.02 24.35
N PRO A 256 2.09 8.97 25.17
CA PRO A 256 0.81 9.61 24.82
C PRO A 256 0.90 11.08 24.44
N ASN A 257 1.83 11.85 25.03
CA ASN A 257 2.03 13.26 24.68
C ASN A 257 2.49 13.46 23.22
N PHE A 258 3.23 12.49 22.66
CA PHE A 258 3.56 12.49 21.24
C PHE A 258 2.30 12.24 20.41
N GLN A 259 1.49 11.26 20.82
CA GLN A 259 0.28 10.87 20.09
C GLN A 259 -0.79 11.97 20.11
N ASP A 260 -0.83 12.79 21.14
CA ASP A 260 -1.73 13.95 21.24
C ASP A 260 -1.50 15.00 20.14
N ARG A 261 -0.31 15.02 19.52
CA ARG A 261 0.05 15.89 18.38
C ARG A 261 -0.21 15.25 17.02
N CYS A 262 -0.77 14.04 16.98
CA CYS A 262 -1.03 13.30 15.73
C CYS A 262 -2.51 13.32 15.39
N ILE A 263 -2.83 13.44 14.11
CA ILE A 263 -4.19 13.25 13.61
C ILE A 263 -4.29 11.82 13.08
N ASN A 264 -4.51 10.87 13.97
CA ASN A 264 -4.61 9.45 13.63
C ASN A 264 -5.47 8.70 14.64
N ILE A 265 -5.71 7.43 14.37
CA ILE A 265 -6.26 6.49 15.33
C ILE A 265 -5.28 6.28 16.49
N HIS A 266 -5.76 6.24 17.72
CA HIS A 266 -4.93 6.02 18.91
C HIS A 266 -4.66 4.52 19.11
N PHE A 267 -3.57 4.21 19.85
CA PHE A 267 -3.14 2.83 20.11
C PHE A 267 -4.27 1.94 20.65
N ASP A 268 -4.97 2.39 21.69
CA ASP A 268 -6.06 1.61 22.31
C ASP A 268 -7.24 1.39 21.34
N GLN A 269 -7.53 2.37 20.49
CA GLN A 269 -8.58 2.26 19.47
C GLN A 269 -8.16 1.27 18.37
N LEU A 270 -6.89 1.30 17.95
CA LEU A 270 -6.37 0.37 16.97
C LEU A 270 -6.36 -1.05 17.53
N LEU A 271 -5.96 -1.23 18.80
CA LEU A 271 -5.96 -2.53 19.49
C LEU A 271 -7.37 -3.11 19.62
N ALA A 272 -8.41 -2.26 19.69
CA ALA A 272 -9.79 -2.69 19.78
C ALA A 272 -10.38 -3.18 18.44
N ILE A 273 -9.71 -2.96 17.32
CA ILE A 273 -10.16 -3.44 16.00
C ILE A 273 -10.04 -4.96 15.94
N PRO A 274 -11.16 -5.69 15.67
CA PRO A 274 -11.16 -7.15 15.76
C PRO A 274 -10.32 -7.84 14.69
N ARG A 275 -10.06 -7.17 13.56
CA ARG A 275 -9.27 -7.70 12.45
C ARG A 275 -8.31 -6.66 11.92
N ILE A 276 -7.01 -6.91 12.05
CA ILE A 276 -5.94 -6.06 11.51
C ILE A 276 -5.13 -6.89 10.53
N VAL A 277 -5.28 -6.56 9.24
CA VAL A 277 -4.52 -7.14 8.14
C VAL A 277 -3.32 -6.24 7.86
N CYS A 278 -2.13 -6.73 8.17
CA CYS A 278 -0.90 -6.03 7.84
C CYS A 278 -0.28 -6.56 6.55
N VAL A 279 0.28 -5.65 5.76
CA VAL A 279 1.05 -5.97 4.57
C VAL A 279 2.50 -5.49 4.74
N ALA A 280 3.46 -6.38 4.50
CA ALA A 280 4.87 -6.04 4.63
C ALA A 280 5.74 -6.89 3.69
N ALA A 281 6.84 -6.33 3.20
CA ALA A 281 7.79 -7.02 2.36
C ALA A 281 9.23 -6.59 2.68
N GLY A 282 10.17 -7.52 2.50
CA GLY A 282 11.60 -7.31 2.66
C GLY A 282 12.13 -7.55 4.08
N ALA A 283 13.36 -8.07 4.16
CA ALA A 283 14.03 -8.45 5.40
C ALA A 283 14.14 -7.29 6.42
N SER A 284 14.25 -6.05 5.94
CA SER A 284 14.36 -4.85 6.77
C SER A 284 13.21 -4.66 7.76
N LYS A 285 12.07 -5.29 7.52
CA LYS A 285 10.86 -5.15 8.35
C LYS A 285 10.70 -6.22 9.42
N ALA A 286 11.64 -7.17 9.55
CA ALA A 286 11.51 -8.28 10.48
C ALA A 286 11.33 -7.83 11.94
N GLU A 287 12.19 -6.94 12.43
CA GLU A 287 12.10 -6.41 13.79
C GLU A 287 10.81 -5.62 14.03
N ALA A 288 10.37 -4.83 13.03
CA ALA A 288 9.13 -4.06 13.10
C ALA A 288 7.91 -4.99 13.17
N VAL A 289 7.87 -6.06 12.39
CA VAL A 289 6.77 -7.05 12.44
C VAL A 289 6.71 -7.72 13.81
N LEU A 290 7.87 -8.09 14.39
CA LEU A 290 7.93 -8.67 15.72
C LEU A 290 7.43 -7.71 16.81
N ALA A 291 7.80 -6.43 16.73
CA ALA A 291 7.33 -5.41 17.65
C ALA A 291 5.80 -5.21 17.58
N ILE A 292 5.24 -5.14 16.37
CA ILE A 292 3.80 -5.00 16.14
C ILE A 292 3.03 -6.23 16.62
N SER A 293 3.59 -7.44 16.43
CA SER A 293 3.03 -8.69 16.95
C SER A 293 3.00 -8.68 18.48
N ARG A 294 4.12 -8.27 19.14
CA ARG A 294 4.18 -8.15 20.62
C ARG A 294 3.21 -7.11 21.17
N ALA A 295 2.94 -6.05 20.41
CA ALA A 295 1.94 -5.04 20.76
C ALA A 295 0.48 -5.54 20.63
N GLY A 296 0.25 -6.73 20.06
CA GLY A 296 -1.09 -7.26 19.81
C GLY A 296 -1.81 -6.63 18.61
N LEU A 297 -1.10 -5.86 17.78
CA LEU A 297 -1.66 -5.13 16.64
C LEU A 297 -1.57 -5.91 15.32
N LEU A 298 -1.30 -7.21 15.36
CA LEU A 298 -1.14 -8.06 14.18
C LEU A 298 -2.06 -9.28 14.30
N THR A 299 -3.18 -9.29 13.59
CA THR A 299 -4.07 -10.45 13.56
C THR A 299 -3.91 -11.29 12.31
N GLU A 300 -3.60 -10.65 11.18
CA GLU A 300 -3.34 -11.29 9.89
C GLU A 300 -2.16 -10.61 9.20
N LEU A 301 -1.36 -11.38 8.47
CA LEU A 301 -0.17 -10.89 7.76
C LEU A 301 -0.14 -11.41 6.32
N VAL A 302 0.11 -10.51 5.38
CA VAL A 302 0.50 -10.85 4.01
C VAL A 302 1.93 -10.39 3.80
N ALA A 303 2.84 -11.32 3.53
CA ALA A 303 4.27 -11.06 3.47
C ALA A 303 4.95 -11.73 2.29
N ASP A 304 6.16 -11.30 1.96
CA ASP A 304 7.04 -12.05 1.08
C ASP A 304 7.90 -13.06 1.88
N HIS A 305 8.45 -14.04 1.17
CA HIS A 305 9.29 -15.08 1.77
C HIS A 305 10.57 -14.51 2.42
N VAL A 306 11.13 -13.43 1.85
CA VAL A 306 12.36 -12.81 2.36
C VAL A 306 12.13 -12.23 3.76
N LEU A 307 10.99 -11.57 3.98
CA LEU A 307 10.59 -11.10 5.31
C LEU A 307 10.35 -12.27 6.28
N ALA A 308 9.64 -13.30 5.82
CA ALA A 308 9.36 -14.46 6.65
C ALA A 308 10.64 -15.17 7.11
N GLU A 309 11.58 -15.41 6.21
CA GLU A 309 12.88 -16.01 6.52
C GLU A 309 13.71 -15.12 7.48
N ALA A 310 13.69 -13.79 7.29
CA ALA A 310 14.37 -12.85 8.19
C ALA A 310 13.80 -12.86 9.61
N ILE A 311 12.48 -13.01 9.77
CA ILE A 311 11.84 -13.14 11.08
C ILE A 311 12.32 -14.42 11.80
N PHE A 312 12.49 -15.53 11.09
CA PHE A 312 13.04 -16.75 11.70
C PHE A 312 14.52 -16.60 12.10
N ALA A 313 15.31 -15.90 11.28
CA ALA A 313 16.73 -15.68 11.56
C ALA A 313 16.99 -14.76 12.78
N THR A 314 16.02 -13.96 13.21
CA THR A 314 16.19 -13.03 14.36
C THR A 314 16.28 -13.77 15.71
N ASP A 315 15.89 -15.05 15.80
CA ASP A 315 15.97 -15.85 17.03
C ASP A 315 17.30 -16.60 17.20
N ASP A 316 18.04 -16.75 16.10
CA ASP A 316 19.30 -17.47 16.11
C ASP A 316 20.49 -16.53 16.46
N ALA A 317 20.24 -15.25 16.72
CA ALA A 317 21.23 -14.23 17.05
C ALA A 317 21.08 -13.75 18.49
#